data_c722bb7d5a2e6606261444d2433fb962
#
_entry.id   c722bb7d5a2e6606261444d2433fb962
#
_cell.length_a   1.000
_cell.length_b   1.000
_cell.length_c   1.000
_cell.angle_alpha   90.00
_cell.angle_beta   90.00
_cell.angle_gamma   90.00
#
_symmetry.space_group_name_H-M   'P 1'
#
loop_
_entity.id
_entity.type
_entity.pdbx_description
1 polymer ?
#
loop_
_entity_poly.entity_id
_entity_poly.type
_entity_poly.pdbx_seq_one_letter_code
_entity_poly.pdbx_strand_id
1 'polypeptide(L)'
;MLRKCAAVIAALFMSNAPIWADPVTLVANGGGLTVMGDVLGYDGKFIRVDTEFGELTLDFEEVTCTGDDCPDPDQFVPALSFAGAHRIGDLLLPSLVEAYARQSGLSFLRTESGASQFSYVLADAVTEQEKLRLTFRLSNTDEGFADLLANEADVVMAVREVRPTERNLARDIGLGDLTDTGRSRIVALDGLVPIVSPGQTVKSIALADLDRAFSGEISNWSELGGRDAPINLYLRDVNSGLAQGFEDRVLGPSDASLSSGATRLDNDQALSDAVFSDSNALGVTALESIGDAEPLGLTGPCGLTVTADRTRLRTEDYPLTIPLFLYLPQRRLPDAAMAFLNYVRSPEAQRVVRRAGFVDQAGVPTAIKGQGDRLATAILNAGEEVPLTELQRMMRVLGKLERLSTTFRFEVGSTRLDAQSRSNAARMARDLRAGVHRGQRLIFVGFSDARGPASENRKLSSARADAVLRRVNVALGETELSDFTLETEAFGEALPMACDDTEWGRQVNRRVEVWVGPRLE
;
A
#
# COMPACT_ATOMS: atom_id res chain seq x y z
N MET A 1 46.28 60.69 27.01
CA MET A 1 44.99 60.89 27.72
C MET A 1 43.95 59.94 27.12
N LEU A 2 43.73 58.82 27.81
CA LEU A 2 42.74 57.82 27.42
C LEU A 2 41.36 58.20 27.95
N ARG A 3 40.35 58.20 27.08
CA ARG A 3 38.96 58.20 27.53
C ARG A 3 38.34 56.83 27.11
N LYS A 4 37.98 56.07 28.11
CA LYS A 4 37.23 54.79 27.99
C LYS A 4 35.76 55.14 27.75
N CYS A 5 35.18 54.66 26.64
CA CYS A 5 33.73 54.56 26.45
C CYS A 5 33.31 53.16 26.79
N ALA A 6 32.55 52.98 27.85
CA ALA A 6 31.87 51.71 28.17
C ALA A 6 30.50 51.70 27.46
N ALA A 7 30.31 50.82 26.53
CA ALA A 7 29.01 50.51 25.93
C ALA A 7 28.29 49.44 26.76
N VAL A 8 27.16 49.84 27.36
CA VAL A 8 26.23 48.93 28.04
C VAL A 8 25.35 48.26 27.00
N ILE A 9 25.57 46.98 26.76
CA ILE A 9 24.67 46.15 25.96
C ILE A 9 23.59 45.63 26.91
N ALA A 10 22.38 46.22 26.80
CA ALA A 10 21.17 45.69 27.42
C ALA A 10 20.69 44.50 26.58
N ALA A 11 20.91 43.26 27.05
CA ALA A 11 20.32 42.08 26.46
C ALA A 11 18.83 42.02 26.84
N LEU A 12 17.95 42.26 25.86
CA LEU A 12 16.53 41.95 25.97
C LEU A 12 16.39 40.41 25.93
N PHE A 13 16.21 39.81 27.09
CA PHE A 13 15.65 38.46 27.17
C PHE A 13 14.16 38.57 26.83
N MET A 14 13.79 38.28 25.57
CA MET A 14 12.41 37.92 25.26
C MET A 14 12.17 36.55 25.88
N SER A 15 11.50 36.51 27.01
CA SER A 15 10.92 35.28 27.56
C SER A 15 9.82 34.85 26.62
N ASN A 16 10.08 33.84 25.80
CA ASN A 16 9.01 33.03 25.18
C ASN A 16 8.31 32.28 26.32
N ALA A 17 7.31 32.91 26.93
CA ALA A 17 6.36 32.18 27.74
C ALA A 17 5.63 31.21 26.79
N PRO A 18 5.47 29.92 27.13
CA PRO A 18 4.58 29.06 26.38
C PRO A 18 3.19 29.70 26.42
N ILE A 19 2.58 29.87 25.25
CA ILE A 19 1.18 30.28 25.15
C ILE A 19 0.41 29.03 25.62
N TRP A 20 0.02 29.02 26.87
CA TRP A 20 -0.92 28.04 27.39
C TRP A 20 -2.26 28.40 26.76
N ALA A 21 -2.88 27.46 26.06
CA ALA A 21 -4.27 27.58 25.65
C ALA A 21 -5.11 27.79 26.92
N ASP A 22 -6.04 28.72 26.92
CA ASP A 22 -6.90 28.92 28.07
C ASP A 22 -7.91 27.76 28.16
N PRO A 23 -8.00 27.08 29.32
CA PRO A 23 -8.85 25.92 29.46
C PRO A 23 -10.31 26.29 29.21
N VAL A 24 -11.02 25.49 28.40
CA VAL A 24 -12.45 25.64 28.17
C VAL A 24 -13.25 24.96 29.26
N THR A 25 -14.46 25.45 29.50
CA THR A 25 -15.44 24.83 30.38
C THR A 25 -16.56 24.23 29.55
N LEU A 26 -16.81 22.93 29.69
CA LEU A 26 -17.87 22.19 29.02
C LEU A 26 -18.94 21.80 30.04
N VAL A 27 -20.17 22.22 29.83
CA VAL A 27 -21.32 21.91 30.69
C VAL A 27 -22.34 21.09 29.91
N ALA A 28 -22.70 19.90 30.40
CA ALA A 28 -23.73 19.09 29.75
C ALA A 28 -25.08 19.80 29.75
N ASN A 29 -25.77 19.85 28.60
CA ASN A 29 -27.05 20.53 28.43
C ASN A 29 -28.15 19.97 29.31
N GLY A 30 -28.07 18.68 29.73
CA GLY A 30 -28.95 18.05 30.70
C GLY A 30 -28.61 18.30 32.16
N GLY A 31 -27.55 19.04 32.47
CA GLY A 31 -27.01 19.24 33.82
C GLY A 31 -26.22 18.03 34.33
N GLY A 32 -25.51 18.20 35.45
CA GLY A 32 -24.86 17.10 36.18
C GLY A 32 -23.40 16.81 35.81
N LEU A 33 -22.89 17.28 34.67
CA LEU A 33 -21.48 17.19 34.29
C LEU A 33 -20.92 18.57 33.92
N THR A 34 -19.86 18.98 34.59
CA THR A 34 -19.04 20.12 34.20
C THR A 34 -17.60 19.66 34.12
N VAL A 35 -16.94 19.95 33.01
CA VAL A 35 -15.56 19.53 32.74
C VAL A 35 -14.76 20.77 32.32
N MET A 36 -13.57 20.93 32.90
CA MET A 36 -12.58 21.94 32.47
C MET A 36 -11.36 21.22 31.89
N GLY A 37 -10.83 21.77 30.80
CA GLY A 37 -9.63 21.20 30.18
C GLY A 37 -9.19 21.94 28.92
N ASP A 38 -8.03 21.55 28.43
CA ASP A 38 -7.44 22.13 27.21
C ASP A 38 -8.01 21.41 25.99
N VAL A 39 -8.38 22.18 24.95
CA VAL A 39 -8.93 21.61 23.72
C VAL A 39 -7.83 20.89 22.94
N LEU A 40 -7.97 19.57 22.80
CA LEU A 40 -7.08 18.74 21.98
C LEU A 40 -7.52 18.66 20.52
N GLY A 41 -8.78 18.98 20.22
CA GLY A 41 -9.32 19.00 18.87
C GLY A 41 -10.84 18.95 18.81
N TYR A 42 -11.34 19.29 17.62
CA TYR A 42 -12.77 19.21 17.27
C TYR A 42 -12.90 18.59 15.88
N ASP A 43 -13.79 17.64 15.70
CA ASP A 43 -13.97 16.92 14.42
C ASP A 43 -15.22 17.35 13.63
N GLY A 44 -15.90 18.39 14.10
CA GLY A 44 -17.18 18.87 13.56
C GLY A 44 -18.40 18.33 14.29
N LYS A 45 -18.22 17.36 15.17
CA LYS A 45 -19.27 16.77 15.99
C LYS A 45 -18.84 16.55 17.44
N PHE A 46 -17.62 16.08 17.66
CA PHE A 46 -17.08 15.77 18.96
C PHE A 46 -15.93 16.69 19.30
N ILE A 47 -15.95 17.25 20.51
CA ILE A 47 -14.81 17.94 21.09
C ILE A 47 -13.99 16.99 21.96
N ARG A 48 -12.68 17.06 21.84
CA ARG A 48 -11.73 16.30 22.63
C ARG A 48 -10.95 17.26 23.51
N VAL A 49 -10.93 16.99 24.79
CA VAL A 49 -10.31 17.85 25.82
C VAL A 49 -9.42 17.02 26.74
N ASP A 50 -8.28 17.57 27.12
CA ASP A 50 -7.43 17.02 28.18
C ASP A 50 -7.84 17.65 29.50
N THR A 51 -8.19 16.80 30.47
CA THR A 51 -8.76 17.22 31.75
C THR A 51 -7.93 16.62 32.89
N GLU A 52 -8.17 17.06 34.12
CA GLU A 52 -7.56 16.43 35.31
C GLU A 52 -7.86 14.93 35.46
N PHE A 53 -8.89 14.43 34.77
CA PHE A 53 -9.27 13.00 34.74
C PHE A 53 -8.72 12.28 33.51
N GLY A 54 -7.91 12.93 32.69
CA GLY A 54 -7.41 12.46 31.40
C GLY A 54 -8.23 12.96 30.21
N GLU A 55 -7.94 12.39 29.05
CA GLU A 55 -8.57 12.80 27.78
C GLU A 55 -10.05 12.35 27.73
N LEU A 56 -10.94 13.30 27.48
CA LEU A 56 -12.37 13.07 27.29
C LEU A 56 -12.80 13.48 25.87
N THR A 57 -13.72 12.71 25.31
CA THR A 57 -14.40 13.04 24.02
C THR A 57 -15.89 13.19 24.28
N LEU A 58 -16.44 14.38 24.02
CA LEU A 58 -17.83 14.74 24.26
C LEU A 58 -18.52 15.13 22.97
N ASP A 59 -19.80 14.77 22.83
CA ASP A 59 -20.63 15.26 21.71
C ASP A 59 -20.87 16.76 21.92
N PHE A 60 -20.46 17.58 20.95
CA PHE A 60 -20.49 19.02 21.08
C PHE A 60 -21.92 19.60 21.07
N GLU A 61 -22.88 18.86 20.46
CA GLU A 61 -24.29 19.22 20.50
C GLU A 61 -24.91 19.02 21.89
N GLU A 62 -24.33 18.13 22.72
CA GLU A 62 -24.83 17.79 24.06
C GLU A 62 -24.18 18.62 25.17
N VAL A 63 -23.25 19.52 24.83
CA VAL A 63 -22.54 20.37 25.79
C VAL A 63 -22.57 21.83 25.38
N THR A 64 -22.55 22.72 26.39
CA THR A 64 -22.30 24.15 26.19
C THR A 64 -20.83 24.42 26.51
N CYS A 65 -20.09 24.95 25.54
CA CYS A 65 -18.68 25.33 25.68
C CYS A 65 -18.55 26.81 26.03
N THR A 66 -17.67 27.13 26.98
CA THR A 66 -17.33 28.50 27.39
C THR A 66 -15.82 28.65 27.52
N GLY A 67 -15.24 29.63 26.88
CA GLY A 67 -13.81 29.93 26.81
C GLY A 67 -13.41 30.38 25.39
N ASP A 68 -12.24 31.02 25.27
CA ASP A 68 -11.79 31.57 23.98
C ASP A 68 -11.43 30.48 22.96
N ASP A 69 -11.00 29.31 23.43
CA ASP A 69 -10.63 28.17 22.60
C ASP A 69 -11.82 27.24 22.28
N CYS A 70 -13.07 27.65 22.58
CA CYS A 70 -14.25 26.91 22.18
C CYS A 70 -14.39 26.89 20.66
N PRO A 71 -14.56 25.69 20.03
CA PRO A 71 -14.79 25.59 18.59
C PRO A 71 -16.05 26.35 18.17
N ASP A 72 -15.99 27.04 17.04
CA ASP A 72 -17.16 27.61 16.37
C ASP A 72 -17.62 26.63 15.26
N PRO A 73 -18.75 25.93 15.44
CA PRO A 73 -19.23 24.97 14.45
C PRO A 73 -19.51 25.58 13.07
N ASP A 74 -19.90 26.88 13.04
CA ASP A 74 -20.24 27.56 11.78
C ASP A 74 -19.01 27.94 10.96
N GLN A 75 -17.84 28.07 11.61
CA GLN A 75 -16.57 28.36 10.99
C GLN A 75 -15.67 27.11 10.83
N PHE A 76 -16.09 25.96 11.35
CA PHE A 76 -15.31 24.74 11.28
C PHE A 76 -15.19 24.24 9.83
N VAL A 77 -13.97 24.14 9.34
CA VAL A 77 -13.66 23.50 8.06
C VAL A 77 -12.94 22.17 8.34
N PRO A 78 -13.55 21.03 8.00
CA PRO A 78 -12.88 19.74 8.12
C PRO A 78 -11.54 19.75 7.38
N ALA A 79 -10.48 19.32 8.05
CA ALA A 79 -9.15 19.25 7.47
C ALA A 79 -8.57 17.84 7.61
N LEU A 80 -7.69 17.47 6.67
CA LEU A 80 -6.95 16.21 6.69
C LEU A 80 -5.57 16.44 6.08
N SER A 81 -4.52 16.06 6.81
CA SER A 81 -3.14 16.18 6.37
C SER A 81 -2.53 14.84 5.98
N PHE A 82 -1.83 14.82 4.85
CA PHE A 82 -1.13 13.67 4.31
C PHE A 82 0.37 13.93 4.26
N ALA A 83 1.17 12.97 4.73
CA ALA A 83 2.63 13.03 4.61
C ALA A 83 3.19 11.71 4.08
N GLY A 84 4.31 11.78 3.35
CA GLY A 84 5.03 10.61 2.88
C GLY A 84 5.23 10.51 1.37
N ALA A 85 5.20 9.30 0.85
CA ALA A 85 5.71 8.92 -0.46
C ALA A 85 5.16 9.77 -1.62
N HIS A 86 6.07 10.45 -2.34
CA HIS A 86 5.80 11.25 -3.55
C HIS A 86 4.88 10.53 -4.54
N ARG A 87 5.14 9.25 -4.81
CA ARG A 87 4.39 8.46 -5.81
C ARG A 87 2.88 8.45 -5.55
N ILE A 88 2.49 8.46 -4.28
CA ILE A 88 1.08 8.48 -3.86
C ILE A 88 0.55 9.92 -3.87
N GLY A 89 1.31 10.84 -3.26
CA GLY A 89 0.84 12.20 -3.01
C GLY A 89 0.88 13.12 -4.23
N ASP A 90 1.81 12.92 -5.16
CA ASP A 90 1.96 13.79 -6.32
C ASP A 90 1.03 13.42 -7.50
N LEU A 91 0.72 12.15 -7.66
CA LEU A 91 -0.03 11.68 -8.83
C LEU A 91 -1.35 10.99 -8.47
N LEU A 92 -1.31 10.01 -7.55
CA LEU A 92 -2.48 9.16 -7.28
C LEU A 92 -3.57 9.93 -6.52
N LEU A 93 -3.22 10.53 -5.36
CA LEU A 93 -4.20 11.22 -4.52
C LEU A 93 -4.77 12.47 -5.18
N PRO A 94 -4.01 13.35 -5.87
CA PRO A 94 -4.57 14.45 -6.64
C PRO A 94 -5.65 14.01 -7.63
N SER A 95 -5.39 12.95 -8.42
CA SER A 95 -6.36 12.38 -9.34
C SER A 95 -7.65 11.90 -8.64
N LEU A 96 -7.50 11.31 -7.45
CA LEU A 96 -8.63 10.85 -6.63
C LEU A 96 -9.40 12.00 -5.97
N VAL A 97 -8.71 13.03 -5.47
CA VAL A 97 -9.32 14.23 -4.89
C VAL A 97 -10.18 14.95 -5.93
N GLU A 98 -9.62 15.20 -7.11
CA GLU A 98 -10.36 15.87 -8.19
C GLU A 98 -11.56 15.06 -8.69
N ALA A 99 -11.41 13.73 -8.76
CA ALA A 99 -12.52 12.86 -9.15
C ALA A 99 -13.60 12.81 -8.06
N TYR A 100 -13.22 12.79 -6.78
CA TYR A 100 -14.14 12.87 -5.65
C TYR A 100 -14.91 14.18 -5.66
N ALA A 101 -14.22 15.31 -5.83
CA ALA A 101 -14.86 16.63 -5.88
C ALA A 101 -15.93 16.68 -6.98
N ARG A 102 -15.57 16.26 -8.21
CA ARG A 102 -16.52 16.21 -9.35
C ARG A 102 -17.73 15.30 -9.08
N GLN A 103 -17.51 14.12 -8.46
CA GLN A 103 -18.60 13.21 -8.14
C GLN A 103 -19.52 13.74 -7.05
N SER A 104 -18.98 14.50 -6.09
CA SER A 104 -19.71 15.07 -4.96
C SER A 104 -20.34 16.44 -5.27
N GLY A 105 -20.20 16.95 -6.50
CA GLY A 105 -20.71 18.28 -6.88
C GLY A 105 -19.94 19.43 -6.22
N LEU A 106 -18.69 19.19 -5.82
CA LEU A 106 -17.81 20.20 -5.22
C LEU A 106 -16.88 20.81 -6.27
N SER A 107 -16.58 22.08 -6.11
CA SER A 107 -15.44 22.73 -6.76
C SER A 107 -14.16 22.40 -6.00
N PHE A 108 -13.00 22.54 -6.65
CA PHE A 108 -11.72 22.35 -5.98
C PHE A 108 -10.72 23.40 -6.44
N LEU A 109 -9.86 23.83 -5.51
CA LEU A 109 -8.73 24.70 -5.76
C LEU A 109 -7.46 24.03 -5.20
N ARG A 110 -6.44 23.84 -6.06
CA ARG A 110 -5.11 23.40 -5.65
C ARG A 110 -4.23 24.63 -5.47
N THR A 111 -3.49 24.70 -4.35
CA THR A 111 -2.55 25.76 -4.05
C THR A 111 -1.22 25.16 -3.64
N GLU A 112 -0.14 25.55 -4.32
CA GLU A 112 1.23 25.14 -3.97
C GLU A 112 1.74 26.02 -2.82
N SER A 113 2.32 25.39 -1.79
CA SER A 113 2.89 26.07 -0.62
C SER A 113 4.43 25.96 -0.57
N GLY A 114 5.03 25.15 -1.46
CA GLY A 114 6.46 24.88 -1.56
C GLY A 114 6.76 23.81 -2.59
N ALA A 115 8.02 23.43 -2.74
CA ALA A 115 8.45 22.43 -3.74
C ALA A 115 7.84 21.04 -3.49
N SER A 116 7.52 20.72 -2.24
CA SER A 116 7.00 19.41 -1.83
C SER A 116 5.73 19.52 -0.98
N GLN A 117 5.05 20.67 -1.05
CA GLN A 117 3.85 20.94 -0.24
C GLN A 117 2.79 21.65 -1.07
N PHE A 118 1.57 21.14 -0.99
CA PHE A 118 0.40 21.75 -1.60
C PHE A 118 -0.87 21.41 -0.82
N SER A 119 -1.94 22.12 -1.12
CA SER A 119 -3.26 21.87 -0.54
C SER A 119 -4.35 21.87 -1.59
N TYR A 120 -5.42 21.16 -1.29
CA TYR A 120 -6.70 21.25 -1.96
C TYR A 120 -7.74 21.81 -1.01
N VAL A 121 -8.51 22.77 -1.48
CA VAL A 121 -9.73 23.23 -0.84
C VAL A 121 -10.90 22.75 -1.70
N LEU A 122 -11.79 21.95 -1.11
CA LEU A 122 -13.01 21.52 -1.74
C LEU A 122 -14.17 22.36 -1.17
N ALA A 123 -14.93 23.02 -2.04
CA ALA A 123 -16.01 23.91 -1.65
C ALA A 123 -17.30 23.55 -2.38
N ASP A 124 -18.43 23.91 -1.79
CA ASP A 124 -19.71 23.84 -2.47
C ASP A 124 -19.67 24.70 -3.74
N ALA A 125 -20.06 24.14 -4.89
CA ALA A 125 -19.93 24.80 -6.18
C ALA A 125 -20.85 26.05 -6.34
N VAL A 126 -21.85 26.22 -5.48
CA VAL A 126 -22.84 27.31 -5.55
C VAL A 126 -22.61 28.34 -4.46
N THR A 127 -22.39 27.89 -3.23
CA THR A 127 -22.25 28.77 -2.06
C THR A 127 -20.80 29.17 -1.80
N GLU A 128 -19.85 28.52 -2.46
CA GLU A 128 -18.38 28.68 -2.25
C GLU A 128 -17.93 28.35 -0.82
N GLN A 129 -18.81 27.79 0.03
CA GLN A 129 -18.47 27.38 1.38
C GLN A 129 -17.46 26.22 1.35
N GLU A 130 -16.34 26.38 2.03
CA GLU A 130 -15.35 25.30 2.18
C GLU A 130 -15.98 24.10 2.92
N LYS A 131 -15.80 22.89 2.36
CA LYS A 131 -16.35 21.64 2.90
C LYS A 131 -15.25 20.67 3.36
N LEU A 132 -14.05 20.77 2.78
CA LEU A 132 -12.93 19.92 3.13
C LEU A 132 -11.62 20.55 2.66
N ARG A 133 -10.63 20.59 3.55
CA ARG A 133 -9.26 20.99 3.23
C ARG A 133 -8.33 19.79 3.34
N LEU A 134 -7.57 19.52 2.29
CA LEU A 134 -6.60 18.44 2.23
C LEU A 134 -5.20 19.05 2.04
N THR A 135 -4.27 18.76 2.92
CA THR A 135 -2.88 19.23 2.81
C THR A 135 -1.95 18.06 2.57
N PHE A 136 -0.94 18.26 1.73
CA PHE A 136 0.00 17.24 1.32
C PHE A 136 1.42 17.71 1.57
N ARG A 137 2.21 16.87 2.26
CA ARG A 137 3.65 16.99 2.41
C ARG A 137 4.31 15.78 1.76
N LEU A 138 4.98 16.02 0.64
CA LEU A 138 5.62 14.97 -0.14
C LEU A 138 7.03 14.74 0.38
N SER A 139 7.33 13.49 0.70
CA SER A 139 8.60 13.04 1.22
C SER A 139 8.80 11.56 0.88
N ASN A 140 9.37 10.77 1.75
CA ASN A 140 9.44 9.32 1.67
C ASN A 140 8.56 8.67 2.75
N THR A 141 8.50 7.33 2.75
CA THR A 141 7.67 6.57 3.69
C THR A 141 8.13 6.75 5.14
N ASP A 142 9.43 6.81 5.39
CA ASP A 142 10.01 6.90 6.74
C ASP A 142 9.66 8.25 7.38
N GLU A 143 9.81 9.34 6.63
CA GLU A 143 9.40 10.67 7.06
C GLU A 143 7.88 10.75 7.27
N GLY A 144 7.08 10.12 6.40
CA GLY A 144 5.63 10.07 6.58
C GLY A 144 5.22 9.43 7.91
N PHE A 145 5.87 8.33 8.31
CA PHE A 145 5.64 7.73 9.63
C PHE A 145 6.15 8.63 10.77
N ALA A 146 7.29 9.30 10.60
CA ALA A 146 7.80 10.25 11.59
C ALA A 146 6.81 11.40 11.81
N ASP A 147 6.24 11.95 10.75
CA ASP A 147 5.21 13.00 10.79
C ASP A 147 3.93 12.56 11.51
N LEU A 148 3.46 11.33 11.26
CA LEU A 148 2.32 10.76 11.97
C LEU A 148 2.61 10.63 13.48
N LEU A 149 3.79 10.11 13.83
CA LEU A 149 4.22 9.93 15.22
C LEU A 149 4.43 11.27 15.95
N ALA A 150 4.86 12.30 15.23
CA ALA A 150 4.97 13.67 15.74
C ALA A 150 3.63 14.43 15.81
N ASN A 151 2.51 13.81 15.39
CA ASN A 151 1.20 14.45 15.23
C ASN A 151 1.20 15.64 14.26
N GLU A 152 2.07 15.61 13.25
CA GLU A 152 2.16 16.60 12.17
C GLU A 152 1.39 16.18 10.91
N ALA A 153 0.97 14.91 10.84
CA ALA A 153 0.13 14.37 9.79
C ALA A 153 -0.98 13.49 10.34
N ASP A 154 -2.11 13.46 9.62
CA ASP A 154 -3.25 12.59 9.91
C ASP A 154 -3.16 11.25 9.19
N VAL A 155 -2.54 11.22 8.02
CA VAL A 155 -2.48 10.05 7.14
C VAL A 155 -1.08 9.90 6.55
N VAL A 156 -0.50 8.70 6.70
CA VAL A 156 0.77 8.38 6.04
C VAL A 156 0.52 7.80 4.66
N MET A 157 1.23 8.30 3.68
CA MET A 157 1.36 7.73 2.33
C MET A 157 2.61 6.85 2.29
N ALA A 158 2.43 5.52 2.23
CA ALA A 158 3.55 4.58 2.35
C ALA A 158 3.61 3.59 1.17
N VAL A 159 4.82 3.23 0.75
CA VAL A 159 5.09 2.22 -0.28
C VAL A 159 5.60 0.90 0.30
N ARG A 160 5.58 0.77 1.61
CA ARG A 160 5.89 -0.44 2.39
C ARG A 160 4.96 -0.59 3.57
N GLU A 161 4.97 -1.76 4.17
CA GLU A 161 4.28 -1.97 5.44
C GLU A 161 4.96 -1.20 6.58
N VAL A 162 4.16 -0.86 7.60
CA VAL A 162 4.64 -0.28 8.85
C VAL A 162 5.65 -1.24 9.52
N ARG A 163 6.81 -0.72 9.91
CA ARG A 163 7.83 -1.52 10.62
C ARG A 163 7.42 -1.80 12.07
N PRO A 164 7.91 -2.90 12.68
CA PRO A 164 7.60 -3.22 14.07
C PRO A 164 7.90 -2.09 15.06
N THR A 165 8.99 -1.35 14.83
CA THR A 165 9.39 -0.19 15.66
C THR A 165 8.39 0.95 15.57
N GLU A 166 7.97 1.33 14.35
CA GLU A 166 6.97 2.38 14.11
C GLU A 166 5.61 2.00 14.70
N ARG A 167 5.22 0.72 14.55
CA ARG A 167 3.98 0.17 15.11
C ARG A 167 3.97 0.22 16.64
N ASN A 168 5.08 -0.10 17.29
CA ASN A 168 5.19 -0.03 18.74
C ASN A 168 5.12 1.42 19.23
N LEU A 169 5.88 2.33 18.60
CA LEU A 169 5.83 3.75 18.92
C LEU A 169 4.41 4.33 18.78
N ALA A 170 3.70 3.98 17.69
CA ALA A 170 2.33 4.43 17.48
C ALA A 170 1.38 3.98 18.63
N ARG A 171 1.55 2.74 19.12
CA ARG A 171 0.78 2.26 20.27
C ARG A 171 1.13 3.00 21.57
N ASP A 172 2.41 3.22 21.79
CA ASP A 172 2.93 3.85 23.01
C ASP A 172 2.43 5.30 23.17
N ILE A 173 2.22 6.00 22.05
CA ILE A 173 1.69 7.38 22.04
C ILE A 173 0.17 7.45 21.79
N GLY A 174 -0.55 6.33 21.89
CA GLY A 174 -2.01 6.32 21.82
C GLY A 174 -2.62 6.38 20.41
N LEU A 175 -1.83 6.27 19.33
CA LEU A 175 -2.34 6.20 17.95
C LEU A 175 -2.92 4.82 17.59
N GLY A 176 -2.83 3.84 18.49
CA GLY A 176 -3.31 2.48 18.30
C GLY A 176 -2.42 1.60 17.45
N ASP A 177 -2.94 0.42 17.09
CA ASP A 177 -2.22 -0.49 16.20
C ASP A 177 -2.49 -0.15 14.74
N LEU A 178 -1.48 0.36 14.04
CA LEU A 178 -1.59 0.74 12.63
C LEU A 178 -1.89 -0.46 11.70
N THR A 179 -1.79 -1.71 12.19
CA THR A 179 -2.16 -2.92 11.44
C THR A 179 -3.61 -3.37 11.67
N ASP A 180 -4.34 -2.72 12.55
CA ASP A 180 -5.74 -3.04 12.83
C ASP A 180 -6.65 -2.81 11.62
N THR A 181 -7.81 -3.45 11.67
CA THR A 181 -8.80 -3.36 10.58
C THR A 181 -9.19 -1.91 10.29
N GLY A 182 -8.98 -1.49 9.06
CA GLY A 182 -9.31 -0.13 8.58
C GLY A 182 -8.25 0.93 8.86
N ARG A 183 -7.18 0.60 9.61
CA ARG A 183 -6.04 1.52 9.84
C ARG A 183 -5.02 1.47 8.72
N SER A 184 -4.76 0.29 8.16
CA SER A 184 -3.97 0.10 6.95
C SER A 184 -4.92 -0.07 5.75
N ARG A 185 -4.83 0.83 4.78
CA ARG A 185 -5.68 0.83 3.58
C ARG A 185 -4.80 0.82 2.35
N ILE A 186 -4.89 -0.21 1.55
CA ILE A 186 -4.22 -0.22 0.25
C ILE A 186 -5.15 0.42 -0.77
N VAL A 187 -4.64 1.39 -1.50
CA VAL A 187 -5.40 2.20 -2.46
C VAL A 187 -5.12 1.82 -3.90
N ALA A 188 -3.91 1.37 -4.18
CA ALA A 188 -3.45 0.91 -5.50
C ALA A 188 -2.27 -0.04 -5.34
N LEU A 189 -1.85 -0.65 -6.46
CA LEU A 189 -0.59 -1.36 -6.58
C LEU A 189 0.27 -0.67 -7.64
N ASP A 190 1.59 -0.80 -7.50
CA ASP A 190 2.58 -0.41 -8.50
C ASP A 190 3.62 -1.53 -8.64
N GLY A 191 4.56 -1.41 -9.57
CA GLY A 191 5.62 -2.39 -9.79
C GLY A 191 6.96 -1.73 -10.02
N LEU A 192 7.99 -2.27 -9.37
CA LEU A 192 9.38 -1.96 -9.70
C LEU A 192 9.81 -2.84 -10.86
N VAL A 193 10.05 -2.25 -12.01
CA VAL A 193 10.38 -2.98 -13.23
C VAL A 193 11.81 -2.71 -13.63
N PRO A 194 12.69 -3.73 -13.59
CA PRO A 194 14.01 -3.61 -14.19
C PRO A 194 13.88 -3.39 -15.70
N ILE A 195 14.57 -2.40 -16.22
CA ILE A 195 14.54 -2.02 -17.63
C ILE A 195 15.95 -1.91 -18.21
N VAL A 196 16.06 -2.16 -19.50
CA VAL A 196 17.28 -2.06 -20.30
C VAL A 196 17.05 -1.34 -21.61
N SER A 197 18.13 -0.94 -22.27
CA SER A 197 18.06 -0.40 -23.62
C SER A 197 17.56 -1.45 -24.63
N PRO A 198 16.79 -1.06 -25.65
CA PRO A 198 16.40 -1.94 -26.73
C PRO A 198 17.63 -2.60 -27.41
N GLY A 199 17.49 -3.90 -27.69
CA GLY A 199 18.58 -4.69 -28.28
C GLY A 199 19.54 -5.31 -27.26
N GLN A 200 19.37 -5.12 -25.96
CA GLN A 200 20.09 -5.88 -24.95
C GLN A 200 19.80 -7.38 -25.12
N THR A 201 20.86 -8.21 -25.08
CA THR A 201 20.75 -9.67 -25.28
C THR A 201 20.21 -10.38 -24.04
N VAL A 202 20.49 -9.85 -22.84
CA VAL A 202 19.93 -10.34 -21.58
C VAL A 202 18.46 -9.93 -21.52
N LYS A 203 17.55 -10.91 -21.44
CA LYS A 203 16.08 -10.67 -21.42
C LYS A 203 15.45 -10.95 -20.07
N SER A 204 16.21 -11.55 -19.15
CA SER A 204 15.78 -11.81 -17.78
C SER A 204 16.94 -11.74 -16.81
N ILE A 205 16.64 -11.44 -15.56
CA ILE A 205 17.62 -11.37 -14.48
C ILE A 205 17.07 -12.05 -13.23
N ALA A 206 17.92 -12.78 -12.49
CA ALA A 206 17.52 -13.30 -11.20
C ALA A 206 17.45 -12.15 -10.17
N LEU A 207 16.54 -12.25 -9.19
CA LEU A 207 16.41 -11.20 -8.18
C LEU A 207 17.69 -11.03 -7.36
N ALA A 208 18.40 -12.14 -7.09
CA ALA A 208 19.72 -12.10 -6.44
C ALA A 208 20.80 -11.43 -7.31
N ASP A 209 20.74 -11.62 -8.63
CA ASP A 209 21.69 -10.96 -9.53
C ASP A 209 21.35 -9.48 -9.73
N LEU A 210 20.07 -9.12 -9.65
CA LEU A 210 19.63 -7.72 -9.64
C LEU A 210 20.20 -7.00 -8.39
N ASP A 211 20.13 -7.62 -7.22
CA ASP A 211 20.77 -7.16 -5.99
C ASP A 211 22.27 -6.96 -6.17
N ARG A 212 22.96 -8.00 -6.65
CA ARG A 212 24.43 -7.98 -6.88
C ARG A 212 24.85 -6.95 -7.93
N ALA A 213 24.03 -6.71 -8.95
CA ALA A 213 24.31 -5.67 -9.94
C ALA A 213 24.19 -4.27 -9.33
N PHE A 214 23.10 -4.00 -8.60
CA PHE A 214 22.88 -2.69 -7.99
C PHE A 214 23.78 -2.43 -6.77
N SER A 215 24.28 -3.45 -6.10
CA SER A 215 25.35 -3.30 -5.08
C SER A 215 26.74 -3.11 -5.68
N GLY A 216 26.93 -3.41 -6.98
CA GLY A 216 28.19 -3.27 -7.69
C GLY A 216 29.06 -4.53 -7.65
N GLU A 217 28.58 -5.65 -7.12
CA GLU A 217 29.28 -6.95 -7.16
C GLU A 217 29.35 -7.49 -8.59
N ILE A 218 28.28 -7.35 -9.36
CA ILE A 218 28.24 -7.61 -10.80
C ILE A 218 28.33 -6.28 -11.52
N SER A 219 29.38 -6.10 -12.32
CA SER A 219 29.65 -4.84 -13.01
C SER A 219 29.74 -4.97 -14.54
N ASN A 220 29.66 -6.19 -15.06
CA ASN A 220 29.77 -6.48 -16.48
C ASN A 220 28.61 -7.38 -16.95
N TRP A 221 28.02 -7.05 -18.09
CA TRP A 221 26.92 -7.82 -18.67
C TRP A 221 27.31 -9.28 -19.01
N SER A 222 28.60 -9.56 -19.26
CA SER A 222 29.07 -10.93 -19.50
C SER A 222 28.86 -11.86 -18.30
N GLU A 223 28.83 -11.32 -17.08
CA GLU A 223 28.54 -12.08 -15.86
C GLU A 223 27.07 -12.55 -15.80
N LEU A 224 26.20 -11.87 -16.56
CA LEU A 224 24.78 -12.18 -16.71
C LEU A 224 24.48 -12.90 -18.04
N GLY A 225 25.51 -13.39 -18.76
CA GLY A 225 25.36 -14.07 -20.04
C GLY A 225 25.15 -13.12 -21.24
N GLY A 226 25.39 -11.84 -21.04
CA GLY A 226 25.35 -10.81 -22.08
C GLY A 226 26.70 -10.62 -22.77
N ARG A 227 26.86 -9.51 -23.48
CA ARG A 227 28.10 -9.10 -24.12
C ARG A 227 29.12 -8.63 -23.07
N ASP A 228 30.40 -8.64 -23.42
CA ASP A 228 31.48 -8.04 -22.61
C ASP A 228 31.35 -6.50 -22.68
N ALA A 229 30.68 -5.93 -21.70
CA ALA A 229 30.44 -4.49 -21.57
C ALA A 229 30.05 -4.13 -20.11
N PRO A 230 30.44 -2.95 -19.61
CA PRO A 230 30.07 -2.52 -18.26
C PRO A 230 28.55 -2.37 -18.12
N ILE A 231 28.06 -2.52 -16.88
CA ILE A 231 26.68 -2.22 -16.52
C ILE A 231 26.63 -0.79 -15.98
N ASN A 232 25.85 0.08 -16.62
CA ASN A 232 25.57 1.44 -16.16
C ASN A 232 24.24 1.45 -15.40
N LEU A 233 24.27 1.77 -14.12
CA LEU A 233 23.12 1.69 -13.23
C LEU A 233 22.35 3.00 -13.17
N TYR A 234 21.02 2.92 -13.29
CA TYR A 234 20.11 4.06 -13.22
C TYR A 234 19.00 3.81 -12.20
N LEU A 235 18.84 4.74 -11.24
CA LEU A 235 17.80 4.68 -10.23
C LEU A 235 17.22 6.07 -9.99
N ARG A 236 16.04 6.13 -9.43
CA ARG A 236 15.41 7.39 -8.99
C ARG A 236 16.17 8.04 -7.85
N ASP A 237 15.95 9.33 -7.67
CA ASP A 237 16.44 10.10 -6.53
C ASP A 237 16.11 9.42 -5.20
N VAL A 238 16.96 9.61 -4.19
CA VAL A 238 16.86 8.97 -2.88
C VAL A 238 15.55 9.28 -2.14
N ASN A 239 14.97 10.45 -2.40
CA ASN A 239 13.69 10.84 -1.81
C ASN A 239 12.47 10.22 -2.54
N SER A 240 12.69 9.52 -3.63
CA SER A 240 11.64 8.83 -4.36
C SER A 240 11.16 7.60 -3.60
N GLY A 241 9.86 7.45 -3.39
CA GLY A 241 9.28 6.22 -2.86
C GLY A 241 9.59 4.98 -3.70
N LEU A 242 9.84 5.14 -5.02
CA LEU A 242 10.26 4.05 -5.90
C LEU A 242 11.68 3.59 -5.55
N ALA A 243 12.62 4.53 -5.36
CA ALA A 243 13.99 4.20 -4.96
C ALA A 243 14.00 3.52 -3.58
N GLN A 244 13.29 4.09 -2.60
CA GLN A 244 13.14 3.49 -1.28
C GLN A 244 12.54 2.08 -1.34
N GLY A 245 11.46 1.90 -2.12
CA GLY A 245 10.84 0.57 -2.30
C GLY A 245 11.77 -0.44 -2.96
N PHE A 246 12.65 -0.01 -3.87
CA PHE A 246 13.67 -0.85 -4.48
C PHE A 246 14.76 -1.23 -3.46
N GLU A 247 15.31 -0.26 -2.75
CA GLU A 247 16.34 -0.50 -1.75
C GLU A 247 15.82 -1.43 -0.64
N ASP A 248 14.63 -1.21 -0.11
CA ASP A 248 14.02 -2.05 0.92
C ASP A 248 13.76 -3.51 0.44
N ARG A 249 13.38 -3.71 -0.81
CA ARG A 249 12.95 -5.03 -1.32
C ARG A 249 14.04 -5.83 -2.00
N VAL A 250 15.00 -5.16 -2.62
CA VAL A 250 16.08 -5.81 -3.39
C VAL A 250 17.37 -5.83 -2.60
N LEU A 251 17.83 -4.69 -2.10
CA LEU A 251 19.11 -4.59 -1.37
C LEU A 251 18.95 -4.91 0.12
N GLY A 252 17.82 -4.55 0.74
CA GLY A 252 17.60 -4.76 2.17
C GLY A 252 17.72 -6.21 2.66
N PRO A 253 17.21 -7.23 1.93
CA PRO A 253 17.33 -8.62 2.35
C PRO A 253 18.75 -9.16 2.45
N SER A 254 19.70 -8.60 1.71
CA SER A 254 21.14 -8.92 1.74
C SER A 254 21.96 -7.96 2.60
N ASP A 255 21.33 -6.94 3.17
CA ASP A 255 21.98 -5.81 3.87
C ASP A 255 23.00 -5.09 2.96
N ALA A 256 22.75 -5.11 1.64
CA ALA A 256 23.58 -4.46 0.66
C ALA A 256 23.26 -2.97 0.54
N SER A 257 24.25 -2.20 0.12
CA SER A 257 24.10 -0.77 -0.18
C SER A 257 24.18 -0.53 -1.67
N LEU A 258 23.44 0.46 -2.16
CA LEU A 258 23.51 0.85 -3.57
C LEU A 258 24.93 1.27 -3.95
N SER A 259 25.38 0.79 -5.11
CA SER A 259 26.68 1.17 -5.69
C SER A 259 26.80 2.68 -5.85
N SER A 260 27.96 3.23 -5.45
CA SER A 260 28.26 4.66 -5.61
C SER A 260 28.36 5.09 -7.08
N GLY A 261 28.47 4.14 -8.01
CA GLY A 261 28.46 4.38 -9.45
C GLY A 261 27.05 4.51 -10.06
N ALA A 262 25.99 4.31 -9.29
CA ALA A 262 24.64 4.43 -9.79
C ALA A 262 24.25 5.89 -10.04
N THR A 263 23.73 6.17 -11.23
CA THR A 263 23.21 7.49 -11.62
C THR A 263 21.79 7.65 -11.09
N ARG A 264 21.53 8.70 -10.32
CA ARG A 264 20.20 9.03 -9.82
C ARG A 264 19.53 10.10 -10.67
N LEU A 265 18.24 9.93 -10.95
CA LEU A 265 17.45 10.82 -11.81
C LEU A 265 16.19 11.32 -11.10
N ASP A 266 15.80 12.55 -11.39
CA ASP A 266 14.77 13.29 -10.66
C ASP A 266 13.34 12.81 -10.93
N ASN A 267 13.09 12.17 -12.08
CA ASN A 267 11.76 11.69 -12.46
C ASN A 267 11.83 10.40 -13.30
N ASP A 268 10.70 9.69 -13.38
CA ASP A 268 10.61 8.39 -14.05
C ASP A 268 10.86 8.49 -15.56
N GLN A 269 10.39 9.57 -16.21
CA GLN A 269 10.58 9.77 -17.63
C GLN A 269 12.07 9.95 -17.97
N ALA A 270 12.77 10.82 -17.23
CA ALA A 270 14.20 11.05 -17.43
C ALA A 270 15.01 9.74 -17.23
N LEU A 271 14.60 8.89 -16.27
CA LEU A 271 15.21 7.59 -16.05
C LEU A 271 15.01 6.67 -17.26
N SER A 272 13.81 6.55 -17.75
CA SER A 272 13.49 5.67 -18.89
C SER A 272 14.17 6.15 -20.17
N ASP A 273 14.23 7.46 -20.40
CA ASP A 273 14.93 8.07 -21.55
C ASP A 273 16.46 7.83 -21.46
N ALA A 274 17.03 7.93 -20.27
CA ALA A 274 18.45 7.64 -20.05
C ALA A 274 18.78 6.17 -20.31
N VAL A 275 17.94 5.25 -19.81
CA VAL A 275 18.10 3.81 -20.07
C VAL A 275 17.90 3.46 -21.54
N PHE A 276 16.90 4.07 -22.20
CA PHE A 276 16.70 3.89 -23.64
C PHE A 276 17.92 4.28 -24.47
N SER A 277 18.57 5.38 -24.09
CA SER A 277 19.67 5.97 -24.84
C SER A 277 21.03 5.31 -24.59
N ASP A 278 21.19 4.56 -23.48
CA ASP A 278 22.44 3.90 -23.11
C ASP A 278 22.35 2.39 -23.30
N SER A 279 23.04 1.88 -24.30
CA SER A 279 23.05 0.45 -24.64
C SER A 279 23.60 -0.48 -23.54
N ASN A 280 24.25 0.06 -22.52
CA ASN A 280 24.79 -0.67 -21.37
C ASN A 280 23.97 -0.47 -20.10
N ALA A 281 22.84 0.24 -20.18
CA ALA A 281 22.02 0.60 -19.04
C ALA A 281 21.31 -0.60 -18.41
N LEU A 282 21.21 -0.55 -17.09
CA LEU A 282 20.26 -1.29 -16.26
C LEU A 282 19.60 -0.28 -15.32
N GLY A 283 18.30 -0.09 -15.47
CA GLY A 283 17.53 0.83 -14.62
C GLY A 283 16.36 0.13 -13.94
N VAL A 284 15.72 0.82 -12.97
CA VAL A 284 14.47 0.38 -12.35
C VAL A 284 13.47 1.52 -12.36
N THR A 285 12.29 1.27 -12.92
CA THR A 285 11.22 2.26 -13.04
C THR A 285 9.86 1.67 -12.65
N ALA A 286 8.80 2.49 -12.63
CA ALA A 286 7.42 2.02 -12.47
C ALA A 286 6.89 1.38 -13.75
N LEU A 287 5.89 0.48 -13.64
CA LEU A 287 5.31 -0.24 -14.78
C LEU A 287 4.84 0.69 -15.91
N GLU A 288 4.18 1.79 -15.58
CA GLU A 288 3.65 2.73 -16.57
C GLU A 288 4.68 3.74 -17.10
N SER A 289 5.89 3.69 -16.55
CA SER A 289 6.96 4.64 -16.90
C SER A 289 8.11 3.97 -17.66
N ILE A 290 7.91 2.77 -18.20
CA ILE A 290 8.93 2.03 -18.96
C ILE A 290 9.37 2.81 -20.21
N GLY A 291 8.45 3.57 -20.82
CA GLY A 291 8.72 4.33 -22.04
C GLY A 291 9.11 3.43 -23.22
N ASP A 292 10.15 3.83 -23.94
CA ASP A 292 10.71 3.07 -25.06
C ASP A 292 11.80 2.05 -24.65
N ALA A 293 12.12 1.94 -23.34
CA ALA A 293 13.02 0.92 -22.83
C ALA A 293 12.35 -0.47 -22.83
N GLU A 294 13.16 -1.53 -22.72
CA GLU A 294 12.66 -2.92 -22.64
C GLU A 294 12.65 -3.43 -21.19
N PRO A 295 11.53 -3.99 -20.70
CA PRO A 295 11.49 -4.60 -19.37
C PRO A 295 12.23 -5.93 -19.36
N LEU A 296 13.00 -6.20 -18.30
CA LEU A 296 13.55 -7.51 -18.01
C LEU A 296 12.54 -8.38 -17.27
N GLY A 297 12.48 -9.67 -17.64
CA GLY A 297 11.80 -10.68 -16.84
C GLY A 297 12.59 -10.99 -15.58
N LEU A 298 11.90 -11.24 -14.47
CA LEU A 298 12.52 -11.79 -13.26
C LEU A 298 12.51 -13.30 -13.34
N THR A 299 13.68 -13.93 -13.16
CA THR A 299 13.84 -15.38 -13.30
C THR A 299 14.45 -16.01 -12.05
N GLY A 300 14.35 -17.32 -11.96
CA GLY A 300 15.02 -18.15 -10.96
C GLY A 300 15.64 -19.40 -11.60
N PRO A 301 16.44 -20.18 -10.86
CA PRO A 301 17.20 -21.33 -11.37
C PRO A 301 16.30 -22.46 -11.89
N CYS A 302 15.05 -22.52 -11.50
CA CYS A 302 14.08 -23.52 -12.01
C CYS A 302 13.51 -23.15 -13.40
N GLY A 303 13.98 -22.05 -14.02
CA GLY A 303 13.57 -21.62 -15.35
C GLY A 303 12.24 -20.83 -15.41
N LEU A 304 11.55 -20.65 -14.30
CA LEU A 304 10.38 -19.79 -14.23
C LEU A 304 10.79 -18.33 -14.42
N THR A 305 10.20 -17.67 -15.38
CA THR A 305 10.40 -16.24 -15.65
C THR A 305 9.07 -15.50 -15.58
N VAL A 306 9.04 -14.41 -14.81
CA VAL A 306 7.87 -13.58 -14.60
C VAL A 306 8.15 -12.17 -15.11
N THR A 307 7.36 -11.70 -16.05
CA THR A 307 7.42 -10.31 -16.56
C THR A 307 6.41 -9.44 -15.83
N ALA A 308 6.73 -8.16 -15.67
CA ALA A 308 5.80 -7.19 -15.10
C ALA A 308 4.65 -6.92 -16.09
N ASP A 309 3.43 -7.14 -15.64
CA ASP A 309 2.20 -6.69 -16.30
C ASP A 309 1.11 -6.42 -15.26
N ARG A 310 0.06 -5.72 -15.66
CA ARG A 310 -1.04 -5.34 -14.75
C ARG A 310 -1.71 -6.54 -14.07
N THR A 311 -1.81 -7.68 -14.75
CA THR A 311 -2.43 -8.88 -14.19
C THR A 311 -1.56 -9.49 -13.11
N ARG A 312 -0.27 -9.66 -13.38
CA ARG A 312 0.69 -10.23 -12.42
C ARG A 312 0.95 -9.33 -11.22
N LEU A 313 0.91 -8.01 -11.41
CA LEU A 313 0.95 -7.08 -10.28
C LEU A 313 -0.34 -7.18 -9.44
N ARG A 314 -1.50 -7.24 -10.08
CA ARG A 314 -2.79 -7.35 -9.38
C ARG A 314 -2.93 -8.65 -8.59
N THR A 315 -2.41 -9.75 -9.12
CA THR A 315 -2.35 -11.05 -8.42
C THR A 315 -1.19 -11.15 -7.44
N GLU A 316 -0.29 -10.15 -7.43
CA GLU A 316 0.97 -10.15 -6.68
C GLU A 316 1.89 -11.34 -7.06
N ASP A 317 1.70 -11.91 -8.24
CA ASP A 317 2.56 -12.97 -8.77
C ASP A 317 3.90 -12.39 -9.30
N TYR A 318 4.00 -11.07 -9.47
CA TYR A 318 5.24 -10.39 -9.79
C TYR A 318 5.98 -9.97 -8.50
N PRO A 319 7.26 -10.34 -8.34
CA PRO A 319 8.01 -10.19 -7.08
C PRO A 319 8.11 -8.78 -6.55
N LEU A 320 8.31 -7.85 -7.45
CA LEU A 320 8.55 -6.47 -7.13
C LEU A 320 7.26 -5.62 -7.21
N THR A 321 6.12 -6.25 -6.88
CA THR A 321 4.86 -5.53 -6.69
C THR A 321 4.90 -4.69 -5.41
N ILE A 322 4.53 -3.42 -5.51
CA ILE A 322 4.48 -2.47 -4.40
C ILE A 322 3.04 -2.12 -4.08
N PRO A 323 2.51 -2.50 -2.91
CA PRO A 323 1.26 -1.95 -2.41
C PRO A 323 1.43 -0.50 -1.97
N LEU A 324 0.48 0.35 -2.34
CA LEU A 324 0.42 1.75 -1.96
C LEU A 324 -0.57 1.93 -0.82
N PHE A 325 -0.05 2.27 0.35
CA PHE A 325 -0.80 2.31 1.60
C PHE A 325 -1.18 3.73 2.00
N LEU A 326 -2.34 3.84 2.65
CA LEU A 326 -2.68 4.92 3.55
C LEU A 326 -2.80 4.35 4.97
N TYR A 327 -1.98 4.85 5.90
CA TYR A 327 -2.08 4.48 7.32
C TYR A 327 -2.77 5.58 8.11
N LEU A 328 -3.70 5.19 8.97
CA LEU A 328 -4.54 6.09 9.76
C LEU A 328 -4.40 5.77 11.26
N PRO A 329 -4.31 6.78 12.11
CA PRO A 329 -4.31 6.62 13.56
C PRO A 329 -5.68 6.19 14.11
N GLN A 330 -5.71 5.76 15.35
CA GLN A 330 -6.95 5.38 16.06
C GLN A 330 -7.69 6.60 16.63
N ARG A 331 -7.63 7.73 15.99
CA ARG A 331 -8.44 8.89 16.36
C ARG A 331 -9.63 9.07 15.43
N ARG A 332 -10.62 9.80 15.89
CA ARG A 332 -11.72 10.23 15.03
C ARG A 332 -11.20 11.24 14.03
N LEU A 333 -11.70 11.13 12.82
CA LEU A 333 -11.46 12.10 11.75
C LEU A 333 -12.81 12.72 11.37
N PRO A 334 -12.84 13.97 10.89
CA PRO A 334 -14.05 14.61 10.44
C PRO A 334 -14.83 13.77 9.41
N ASP A 335 -16.16 13.80 9.44
CA ASP A 335 -16.99 12.98 8.56
C ASP A 335 -16.72 13.24 7.08
N ALA A 336 -16.46 14.49 6.68
CA ALA A 336 -16.10 14.82 5.30
C ALA A 336 -14.77 14.18 4.89
N ALA A 337 -13.78 14.16 5.79
CA ALA A 337 -12.49 13.49 5.56
C ALA A 337 -12.69 11.96 5.44
N MET A 338 -13.52 11.38 6.31
CA MET A 338 -13.85 9.95 6.24
C MET A 338 -14.63 9.60 4.98
N ALA A 339 -15.51 10.48 4.48
CA ALA A 339 -16.20 10.30 3.20
C ALA A 339 -15.20 10.21 2.03
N PHE A 340 -14.24 11.12 1.97
CA PHE A 340 -13.14 11.05 0.99
C PHE A 340 -12.33 9.75 1.12
N LEU A 341 -11.89 9.40 2.32
CA LEU A 341 -11.13 8.17 2.57
C LEU A 341 -11.92 6.88 2.25
N ASN A 342 -13.24 6.91 2.34
CA ASN A 342 -14.10 5.81 1.92
C ASN A 342 -14.26 5.76 0.40
N TYR A 343 -14.38 6.93 -0.25
CA TYR A 343 -14.38 7.04 -1.71
C TYR A 343 -13.12 6.43 -2.32
N VAL A 344 -11.94 6.71 -1.79
CA VAL A 344 -10.65 6.16 -2.29
C VAL A 344 -10.67 4.63 -2.44
N ARG A 345 -11.52 3.93 -1.67
CA ARG A 345 -11.68 2.47 -1.72
C ARG A 345 -12.87 2.01 -2.58
N SER A 346 -13.58 2.91 -3.19
CA SER A 346 -14.78 2.60 -3.99
C SER A 346 -14.43 2.01 -5.36
N PRO A 347 -15.34 1.28 -6.02
CA PRO A 347 -15.16 0.82 -7.39
C PRO A 347 -14.94 1.97 -8.39
N GLU A 348 -15.54 3.15 -8.10
CA GLU A 348 -15.38 4.37 -8.89
C GLU A 348 -13.93 4.86 -8.83
N ALA A 349 -13.36 4.93 -7.63
CA ALA A 349 -11.97 5.32 -7.41
C ALA A 349 -11.00 4.36 -8.12
N GLN A 350 -11.30 3.06 -8.18
CA GLN A 350 -10.44 2.09 -8.88
C GLN A 350 -10.35 2.36 -10.40
N ARG A 351 -11.36 2.99 -11.01
CA ARG A 351 -11.27 3.46 -12.41
C ARG A 351 -10.33 4.65 -12.55
N VAL A 352 -10.31 5.53 -11.55
CA VAL A 352 -9.37 6.67 -11.50
C VAL A 352 -7.94 6.17 -11.30
N VAL A 353 -7.73 5.22 -10.39
CA VAL A 353 -6.43 4.54 -10.16
C VAL A 353 -5.83 4.05 -11.49
N ARG A 354 -6.62 3.32 -12.30
CA ARG A 354 -6.14 2.84 -13.62
C ARG A 354 -5.78 3.97 -14.58
N ARG A 355 -6.55 5.06 -14.60
CA ARG A 355 -6.28 6.22 -15.47
C ARG A 355 -5.05 7.01 -15.04
N ALA A 356 -4.76 7.00 -13.74
CA ALA A 356 -3.57 7.63 -13.18
C ALA A 356 -2.29 6.78 -13.37
N GLY A 357 -2.37 5.64 -14.08
CA GLY A 357 -1.21 4.80 -14.38
C GLY A 357 -0.87 3.77 -13.31
N PHE A 358 -1.74 3.55 -12.33
CA PHE A 358 -1.54 2.54 -11.29
C PHE A 358 -2.34 1.28 -11.55
N VAL A 359 -1.98 0.21 -10.84
CA VAL A 359 -2.72 -1.04 -10.89
C VAL A 359 -3.81 -1.02 -9.83
N ASP A 360 -5.05 -1.14 -10.30
CA ASP A 360 -6.22 -1.22 -9.44
C ASP A 360 -6.33 -2.60 -8.77
N GLN A 361 -7.17 -2.67 -7.74
CA GLN A 361 -7.39 -3.88 -6.96
C GLN A 361 -8.70 -4.61 -7.32
N ALA A 362 -9.33 -4.31 -8.45
CA ALA A 362 -10.57 -4.99 -8.84
C ALA A 362 -10.34 -6.49 -9.05
N GLY A 363 -11.28 -7.31 -8.60
CA GLY A 363 -11.27 -8.75 -8.82
C GLY A 363 -11.61 -9.06 -10.28
N VAL A 364 -10.58 -9.27 -11.12
CA VAL A 364 -10.74 -9.59 -12.55
C VAL A 364 -10.62 -11.09 -12.74
N PRO A 365 -11.63 -11.76 -13.35
CA PRO A 365 -11.55 -13.19 -13.63
C PRO A 365 -10.60 -13.46 -14.81
N THR A 366 -9.80 -14.51 -14.69
CA THR A 366 -8.91 -15.02 -15.73
C THR A 366 -9.21 -16.48 -15.98
N ALA A 367 -9.62 -16.81 -17.20
CA ALA A 367 -9.94 -18.17 -17.59
C ALA A 367 -8.69 -19.07 -17.54
N ILE A 368 -8.91 -20.38 -17.33
CA ILE A 368 -7.83 -21.39 -17.25
C ILE A 368 -6.94 -21.37 -18.50
N LYS A 369 -7.50 -21.12 -19.69
CA LYS A 369 -6.75 -21.02 -20.94
C LYS A 369 -5.71 -19.90 -20.94
N GLY A 370 -5.92 -18.84 -20.17
CA GLY A 370 -4.97 -17.74 -19.99
C GLY A 370 -3.84 -18.06 -19.00
N GLN A 371 -3.80 -19.27 -18.45
CA GLN A 371 -2.82 -19.72 -17.46
C GLN A 371 -1.97 -20.90 -17.98
N GLY A 372 -1.87 -21.06 -19.31
CA GLY A 372 -1.23 -22.20 -19.95
C GLY A 372 0.22 -22.43 -19.51
N ASP A 373 1.01 -21.36 -19.42
CA ASP A 373 2.42 -21.43 -19.00
C ASP A 373 2.58 -22.00 -17.58
N ARG A 374 1.69 -21.60 -16.65
CA ARG A 374 1.70 -22.12 -15.27
C ARG A 374 1.40 -23.62 -15.24
N LEU A 375 0.42 -24.06 -16.03
CA LEU A 375 0.02 -25.45 -16.12
C LEU A 375 1.10 -26.30 -16.80
N ALA A 376 1.73 -25.79 -17.86
CA ALA A 376 2.86 -26.44 -18.52
C ALA A 376 4.03 -26.62 -17.53
N THR A 377 4.36 -25.58 -16.77
CA THR A 377 5.40 -25.67 -15.73
C THR A 377 5.05 -26.69 -14.64
N ALA A 378 3.79 -26.73 -14.18
CA ALA A 378 3.35 -27.70 -13.20
C ALA A 378 3.48 -29.15 -13.73
N ILE A 379 3.19 -29.37 -15.00
CA ILE A 379 3.35 -30.68 -15.66
C ILE A 379 4.83 -31.04 -15.78
N LEU A 380 5.69 -30.09 -16.18
CA LEU A 380 7.14 -30.33 -16.31
C LEU A 380 7.80 -30.66 -14.96
N ASN A 381 7.29 -30.08 -13.88
CA ASN A 381 7.79 -30.31 -12.51
C ASN A 381 7.06 -31.47 -11.80
N ALA A 382 6.14 -32.18 -12.48
CA ALA A 382 5.47 -33.34 -11.90
C ALA A 382 6.48 -34.46 -11.60
N GLY A 383 6.35 -35.07 -10.41
CA GLY A 383 7.27 -36.10 -9.93
C GLY A 383 6.63 -36.95 -8.83
N GLU A 384 7.47 -37.55 -7.99
CA GLU A 384 6.99 -38.42 -6.90
C GLU A 384 6.17 -37.65 -5.87
N GLU A 385 6.58 -36.43 -5.52
CA GLU A 385 5.89 -35.56 -4.55
C GLU A 385 4.56 -35.02 -5.11
N VAL A 386 4.51 -34.65 -6.40
CA VAL A 386 3.30 -34.20 -7.08
C VAL A 386 3.00 -35.13 -8.26
N PRO A 387 2.29 -36.26 -8.04
CA PRO A 387 1.98 -37.20 -9.09
C PRO A 387 0.95 -36.63 -10.09
N LEU A 388 0.97 -37.14 -11.32
CA LEU A 388 0.05 -36.74 -12.38
C LEU A 388 -1.43 -36.81 -11.95
N THR A 389 -1.77 -37.78 -11.09
CA THR A 389 -3.13 -37.93 -10.55
C THR A 389 -3.59 -36.72 -9.74
N GLU A 390 -2.67 -36.06 -9.04
CA GLU A 390 -2.96 -34.83 -8.30
C GLU A 390 -3.18 -33.66 -9.25
N LEU A 391 -2.33 -33.50 -10.27
CA LEU A 391 -2.54 -32.50 -11.32
C LEU A 391 -3.88 -32.72 -12.05
N GLN A 392 -4.23 -33.96 -12.33
CA GLN A 392 -5.54 -34.28 -12.91
C GLN A 392 -6.69 -33.96 -11.96
N ARG A 393 -6.54 -34.16 -10.63
CA ARG A 393 -7.52 -33.77 -9.63
C ARG A 393 -7.68 -32.23 -9.64
N MET A 394 -6.59 -31.51 -9.62
CA MET A 394 -6.58 -30.05 -9.71
C MET A 394 -7.32 -29.56 -10.96
N MET A 395 -7.04 -30.15 -12.12
CA MET A 395 -7.69 -29.77 -13.37
C MET A 395 -9.18 -30.12 -13.41
N ARG A 396 -9.62 -31.20 -12.75
CA ARG A 396 -11.06 -31.51 -12.62
C ARG A 396 -11.80 -30.45 -11.80
N VAL A 397 -11.16 -29.90 -10.77
CA VAL A 397 -11.75 -28.86 -9.91
C VAL A 397 -11.69 -27.48 -10.61
N LEU A 398 -10.53 -27.08 -11.10
CA LEU A 398 -10.28 -25.72 -11.57
C LEU A 398 -10.59 -25.48 -13.05
N GLY A 399 -10.63 -26.54 -13.86
CA GLY A 399 -10.70 -26.44 -15.32
C GLY A 399 -11.96 -25.75 -15.88
N LYS A 400 -13.02 -25.65 -15.07
CA LYS A 400 -14.29 -24.97 -15.42
C LYS A 400 -14.47 -23.65 -14.69
N LEU A 401 -13.46 -23.22 -13.94
CA LEU A 401 -13.49 -22.01 -13.13
C LEU A 401 -12.58 -20.95 -13.74
N GLU A 402 -12.75 -19.73 -13.27
CA GLU A 402 -11.88 -18.60 -13.57
C GLU A 402 -11.16 -18.16 -12.30
N ARG A 403 -9.86 -17.92 -12.39
CA ARG A 403 -9.09 -17.38 -11.29
C ARG A 403 -9.37 -15.88 -11.17
N LEU A 404 -9.83 -15.43 -10.01
CA LEU A 404 -9.86 -14.01 -9.70
C LEU A 404 -8.44 -13.49 -9.48
N SER A 405 -8.20 -12.24 -9.82
CA SER A 405 -6.92 -11.57 -9.54
C SER A 405 -6.68 -11.29 -8.07
N THR A 406 -7.58 -11.68 -7.18
CA THR A 406 -7.41 -11.58 -5.73
C THR A 406 -6.63 -12.78 -5.22
N THR A 407 -5.48 -12.54 -4.61
CA THR A 407 -4.62 -13.54 -3.98
C THR A 407 -4.43 -13.18 -2.50
N PHE A 408 -4.23 -14.20 -1.66
CA PHE A 408 -3.95 -14.03 -0.24
C PHE A 408 -2.61 -14.67 0.09
N ARG A 409 -1.79 -13.91 0.83
CA ARG A 409 -0.47 -14.32 1.31
C ARG A 409 -0.41 -14.21 2.83
N PHE A 410 0.67 -14.69 3.40
CA PHE A 410 0.81 -14.85 4.84
C PHE A 410 2.13 -14.25 5.31
N GLU A 411 2.12 -13.74 6.53
CA GLU A 411 3.36 -13.36 7.22
C GLU A 411 4.29 -14.56 7.31
N VAL A 412 5.60 -14.33 7.26
CA VAL A 412 6.60 -15.42 7.26
C VAL A 412 6.40 -16.35 8.45
N GLY A 413 6.37 -17.66 8.20
CA GLY A 413 6.22 -18.67 9.22
C GLY A 413 4.84 -18.70 9.92
N SER A 414 3.83 -18.06 9.36
CA SER A 414 2.53 -17.85 10.00
C SER A 414 1.35 -18.27 9.12
N THR A 415 0.17 -18.40 9.72
CA THR A 415 -1.13 -18.44 9.06
C THR A 415 -1.86 -17.09 9.13
N ARG A 416 -1.21 -16.06 9.67
CA ARG A 416 -1.75 -14.70 9.67
C ARG A 416 -1.58 -14.08 8.29
N LEU A 417 -2.62 -13.43 7.81
CA LEU A 417 -2.60 -12.71 6.55
C LEU A 417 -1.69 -11.47 6.65
N ASP A 418 -0.89 -11.21 5.63
CA ASP A 418 -0.18 -9.95 5.46
C ASP A 418 -1.14 -8.76 5.28
N ALA A 419 -0.62 -7.53 5.25
CA ALA A 419 -1.46 -6.33 5.17
C ALA A 419 -2.28 -6.27 3.89
N GLN A 420 -1.69 -6.66 2.75
CA GLN A 420 -2.39 -6.72 1.46
C GLN A 420 -3.56 -7.70 1.54
N SER A 421 -3.33 -8.90 2.07
CA SER A 421 -4.36 -9.94 2.17
C SER A 421 -5.47 -9.57 3.14
N ARG A 422 -5.16 -8.86 4.24
CA ARG A 422 -6.19 -8.28 5.12
C ARG A 422 -7.08 -7.28 4.36
N SER A 423 -6.49 -6.42 3.55
CA SER A 423 -7.21 -5.48 2.68
C SER A 423 -8.04 -6.21 1.63
N ASN A 424 -7.48 -7.27 1.00
CA ASN A 424 -8.18 -8.12 0.04
C ASN A 424 -9.41 -8.81 0.66
N ALA A 425 -9.31 -9.33 1.88
CA ALA A 425 -10.44 -9.94 2.58
C ALA A 425 -11.56 -8.94 2.86
N ALA A 426 -11.22 -7.74 3.31
CA ALA A 426 -12.20 -6.69 3.55
C ALA A 426 -12.86 -6.20 2.26
N ARG A 427 -12.10 -6.12 1.14
CA ARG A 427 -12.66 -5.78 -0.18
C ARG A 427 -13.58 -6.88 -0.68
N MET A 428 -13.16 -8.15 -0.65
CA MET A 428 -13.98 -9.28 -1.06
C MET A 428 -15.30 -9.33 -0.29
N ALA A 429 -15.28 -9.10 1.01
CA ALA A 429 -16.50 -9.02 1.80
C ALA A 429 -17.43 -7.88 1.35
N ARG A 430 -16.90 -6.71 0.95
CA ARG A 430 -17.72 -5.63 0.37
C ARG A 430 -18.32 -6.02 -0.98
N ASP A 431 -17.52 -6.64 -1.85
CA ASP A 431 -17.96 -7.07 -3.18
C ASP A 431 -19.08 -8.12 -3.08
N LEU A 432 -18.95 -9.06 -2.15
CA LEU A 432 -19.97 -10.07 -1.86
C LEU A 432 -21.27 -9.42 -1.32
N ARG A 433 -21.18 -8.48 -0.38
CA ARG A 433 -22.36 -7.71 0.09
C ARG A 433 -23.01 -6.89 -1.01
N ALA A 434 -22.23 -6.35 -1.93
CA ALA A 434 -22.73 -5.63 -3.11
C ALA A 434 -23.33 -6.55 -4.19
N GLY A 435 -23.28 -7.88 -4.00
CA GLY A 435 -23.83 -8.86 -4.93
C GLY A 435 -22.99 -9.09 -6.19
N VAL A 436 -21.72 -8.72 -6.20
CA VAL A 436 -20.82 -8.87 -7.37
C VAL A 436 -20.74 -10.33 -7.84
N HIS A 437 -20.83 -11.30 -6.93
CA HIS A 437 -20.70 -12.74 -7.22
C HIS A 437 -22.01 -13.51 -7.02
N ARG A 438 -23.17 -12.82 -7.19
CA ARG A 438 -24.48 -13.46 -7.05
C ARG A 438 -24.64 -14.62 -8.02
N GLY A 439 -25.16 -15.76 -7.53
CA GLY A 439 -25.36 -16.98 -8.32
C GLY A 439 -24.08 -17.74 -8.62
N GLN A 440 -22.95 -17.37 -8.01
CA GLN A 440 -21.65 -18.01 -8.23
C GLN A 440 -21.18 -18.77 -6.97
N ARG A 441 -20.25 -19.70 -7.19
CA ARG A 441 -19.43 -20.26 -6.12
C ARG A 441 -18.01 -19.70 -6.19
N LEU A 442 -17.44 -19.45 -5.02
CA LEU A 442 -16.05 -19.04 -4.87
C LEU A 442 -15.30 -20.13 -4.11
N ILE A 443 -14.21 -20.58 -4.68
CA ILE A 443 -13.34 -21.59 -4.07
C ILE A 443 -12.03 -20.92 -3.68
N PHE A 444 -11.68 -20.96 -2.40
CA PHE A 444 -10.38 -20.52 -1.88
C PHE A 444 -9.40 -21.68 -1.98
N VAL A 445 -8.44 -21.59 -2.88
CA VAL A 445 -7.54 -22.68 -3.26
C VAL A 445 -6.17 -22.44 -2.66
N GLY A 446 -5.79 -23.27 -1.71
CA GLY A 446 -4.50 -23.18 -1.02
C GLY A 446 -3.36 -23.84 -1.78
N PHE A 447 -2.21 -23.16 -1.82
CA PHE A 447 -0.93 -23.66 -2.32
C PHE A 447 0.17 -23.46 -1.27
N SER A 448 1.25 -24.24 -1.37
CA SER A 448 2.44 -24.18 -0.53
C SER A 448 3.71 -24.04 -1.39
N ASP A 449 4.83 -23.74 -0.73
CA ASP A 449 6.15 -24.04 -1.26
C ASP A 449 6.42 -25.56 -1.22
N ALA A 450 7.51 -26.01 -1.87
CA ALA A 450 7.88 -27.41 -1.97
C ALA A 450 8.82 -27.88 -0.83
N ARG A 451 8.89 -27.17 0.30
CA ARG A 451 9.67 -27.62 1.45
C ARG A 451 8.89 -28.65 2.27
N GLY A 452 9.50 -29.81 2.49
CA GLY A 452 8.92 -30.90 3.26
C GLY A 452 8.04 -31.84 2.43
N PRO A 453 7.43 -32.85 3.06
CA PRO A 453 6.61 -33.85 2.35
C PRO A 453 5.34 -33.25 1.75
N ALA A 454 4.96 -33.66 0.54
CA ALA A 454 3.76 -33.18 -0.16
C ALA A 454 2.46 -33.37 0.66
N SER A 455 2.38 -34.42 1.48
CA SER A 455 1.22 -34.66 2.35
C SER A 455 1.08 -33.56 3.43
N GLU A 456 2.18 -33.07 4.00
CA GLU A 456 2.17 -31.98 4.97
C GLU A 456 1.90 -30.63 4.26
N ASN A 457 2.48 -30.43 3.09
CA ASN A 457 2.25 -29.26 2.25
C ASN A 457 0.77 -29.11 1.87
N ARG A 458 0.09 -30.24 1.61
CA ARG A 458 -1.36 -30.23 1.37
C ARG A 458 -2.15 -29.84 2.62
N LYS A 459 -1.79 -30.34 3.82
CA LYS A 459 -2.44 -29.96 5.07
C LYS A 459 -2.25 -28.47 5.38
N LEU A 460 -1.02 -27.95 5.20
CA LEU A 460 -0.71 -26.52 5.41
C LEU A 460 -1.48 -25.63 4.45
N SER A 461 -1.55 -26.00 3.17
CA SER A 461 -2.29 -25.23 2.17
C SER A 461 -3.81 -25.25 2.45
N SER A 462 -4.36 -26.38 2.93
CA SER A 462 -5.76 -26.45 3.39
C SER A 462 -6.00 -25.54 4.58
N ALA A 463 -5.16 -25.60 5.61
CA ALA A 463 -5.29 -24.75 6.80
C ALA A 463 -5.24 -23.26 6.45
N ARG A 464 -4.42 -22.88 5.45
CA ARG A 464 -4.36 -21.51 4.92
C ARG A 464 -5.63 -21.10 4.19
N ALA A 465 -6.17 -21.96 3.32
CA ALA A 465 -7.44 -21.70 2.63
C ALA A 465 -8.58 -21.49 3.63
N ASP A 466 -8.66 -22.33 4.67
CA ASP A 466 -9.65 -22.21 5.74
C ASP A 466 -9.45 -20.93 6.57
N ALA A 467 -8.21 -20.49 6.81
CA ALA A 467 -7.93 -19.25 7.52
C ALA A 467 -8.39 -18.01 6.72
N VAL A 468 -8.19 -18.01 5.40
CA VAL A 468 -8.71 -16.96 4.50
C VAL A 468 -10.23 -16.94 4.53
N LEU A 469 -10.89 -18.09 4.36
CA LEU A 469 -12.34 -18.19 4.39
C LEU A 469 -12.91 -17.68 5.71
N ARG A 470 -12.34 -18.08 6.85
CA ARG A 470 -12.75 -17.54 8.17
C ARG A 470 -12.61 -16.02 8.22
N ARG A 471 -11.51 -15.46 7.70
CA ARG A 471 -11.29 -14.01 7.70
C ARG A 471 -12.29 -13.27 6.83
N VAL A 472 -12.64 -13.81 5.68
CA VAL A 472 -13.69 -13.26 4.80
C VAL A 472 -15.05 -13.32 5.49
N ASN A 473 -15.39 -14.44 6.14
CA ASN A 473 -16.65 -14.58 6.89
C ASN A 473 -16.73 -13.59 8.05
N VAL A 474 -15.65 -13.39 8.81
CA VAL A 474 -15.61 -12.37 9.87
C VAL A 474 -15.85 -10.97 9.29
N ALA A 475 -15.26 -10.67 8.13
CA ALA A 475 -15.44 -9.39 7.46
C ALA A 475 -16.85 -9.23 6.85
N LEU A 476 -17.53 -10.32 6.48
CA LEU A 476 -18.92 -10.33 6.02
C LEU A 476 -19.91 -10.03 7.16
N GLY A 477 -19.59 -10.45 8.39
CA GLY A 477 -20.51 -10.36 9.52
C GLY A 477 -21.75 -11.25 9.35
N GLU A 478 -22.90 -10.78 9.80
CA GLU A 478 -24.19 -11.50 9.75
C GLU A 478 -24.89 -11.45 8.36
N THR A 479 -24.15 -11.16 7.30
CA THR A 479 -24.73 -11.10 5.94
C THR A 479 -25.23 -12.49 5.53
N GLU A 480 -26.49 -12.61 5.11
CA GLU A 480 -27.02 -13.85 4.56
C GLU A 480 -26.31 -14.24 3.28
N LEU A 481 -25.77 -15.47 3.25
CA LEU A 481 -24.98 -16.02 2.13
C LEU A 481 -25.85 -16.85 1.17
N SER A 482 -27.15 -16.56 1.05
CA SER A 482 -28.08 -17.34 0.22
C SER A 482 -27.73 -17.31 -1.28
N ASP A 483 -27.08 -16.23 -1.72
CA ASP A 483 -26.89 -15.94 -3.14
C ASP A 483 -25.57 -16.46 -3.73
N PHE A 484 -24.62 -16.98 -2.91
CA PHE A 484 -23.35 -17.54 -3.34
C PHE A 484 -22.86 -18.65 -2.40
N THR A 485 -21.92 -19.48 -2.84
CA THR A 485 -21.27 -20.50 -1.99
C THR A 485 -19.79 -20.19 -1.85
N LEU A 486 -19.27 -20.40 -0.63
CA LEU A 486 -17.85 -20.28 -0.32
C LEU A 486 -17.30 -21.64 0.07
N GLU A 487 -16.26 -22.10 -0.63
CA GLU A 487 -15.65 -23.41 -0.47
C GLU A 487 -14.13 -23.27 -0.32
N THR A 488 -13.47 -24.30 0.21
CA THR A 488 -12.01 -24.39 0.26
C THR A 488 -11.53 -25.63 -0.46
N GLU A 489 -10.37 -25.52 -1.12
CA GLU A 489 -9.61 -26.61 -1.73
C GLU A 489 -8.11 -26.42 -1.49
N ALA A 490 -7.32 -27.50 -1.64
CA ALA A 490 -5.89 -27.42 -1.46
C ALA A 490 -5.15 -28.42 -2.36
N PHE A 491 -4.03 -27.97 -2.93
CA PHE A 491 -3.20 -28.75 -3.84
C PHE A 491 -1.71 -28.76 -3.45
N GLY A 492 -1.37 -28.26 -2.23
CA GLY A 492 0.02 -28.23 -1.78
C GLY A 492 0.92 -27.46 -2.76
N GLU A 493 1.99 -28.08 -3.19
CA GLU A 493 3.01 -27.51 -4.08
C GLU A 493 2.73 -27.74 -5.59
N ALA A 494 1.51 -28.17 -5.95
CA ALA A 494 1.19 -28.65 -7.31
C ALA A 494 1.24 -27.56 -8.41
N LEU A 495 1.19 -26.26 -8.06
CA LEU A 495 1.16 -25.16 -9.04
C LEU A 495 2.09 -24.03 -8.61
N PRO A 496 3.42 -24.19 -8.75
CA PRO A 496 4.39 -23.16 -8.36
C PRO A 496 4.26 -21.90 -9.23
N MET A 497 4.51 -20.74 -8.61
CA MET A 497 4.55 -19.44 -9.26
C MET A 497 5.95 -18.87 -9.36
N ALA A 498 6.85 -19.35 -8.49
CA ALA A 498 8.25 -18.97 -8.45
C ALA A 498 9.10 -20.16 -8.04
N CYS A 499 10.42 -20.05 -8.23
CA CYS A 499 11.37 -21.06 -7.76
C CYS A 499 11.48 -21.01 -6.24
N ASP A 500 11.57 -22.17 -5.60
CA ASP A 500 11.63 -22.31 -4.13
C ASP A 500 13.04 -22.13 -3.52
N ASP A 501 14.01 -21.72 -4.32
CA ASP A 501 15.39 -21.50 -3.93
C ASP A 501 15.57 -20.28 -3.00
N THR A 502 14.74 -19.25 -3.18
CA THR A 502 14.74 -18.04 -2.38
C THR A 502 13.58 -18.01 -1.39
N GLU A 503 13.73 -17.25 -0.29
CA GLU A 503 12.61 -17.04 0.65
C GLU A 503 11.45 -16.32 -0.04
N TRP A 504 11.78 -15.36 -0.91
CA TRP A 504 10.77 -14.68 -1.71
C TRP A 504 9.97 -15.66 -2.58
N GLY A 505 10.62 -16.54 -3.35
CA GLY A 505 9.94 -17.52 -4.21
C GLY A 505 9.01 -18.42 -3.40
N ARG A 506 9.47 -18.89 -2.23
CA ARG A 506 8.65 -19.64 -1.30
C ARG A 506 7.45 -18.83 -0.80
N GLN A 507 7.64 -17.54 -0.48
CA GLN A 507 6.54 -16.68 -0.06
C GLN A 507 5.48 -16.52 -1.15
N VAL A 508 5.88 -16.39 -2.41
CA VAL A 508 4.97 -16.33 -3.55
C VAL A 508 4.20 -17.64 -3.72
N ASN A 509 4.83 -18.78 -3.47
CA ASN A 509 4.20 -20.10 -3.56
C ASN A 509 3.23 -20.36 -2.41
N ARG A 510 3.51 -19.86 -1.19
CA ARG A 510 2.61 -19.93 -0.01
C ARG A 510 1.43 -18.97 -0.15
N ARG A 511 0.42 -19.34 -0.93
CA ARG A 511 -0.71 -18.46 -1.27
C ARG A 511 -2.05 -19.19 -1.25
N VAL A 512 -3.11 -18.38 -1.22
CA VAL A 512 -4.48 -18.83 -1.49
C VAL A 512 -5.03 -17.99 -2.64
N GLU A 513 -5.43 -18.67 -3.71
CA GLU A 513 -6.08 -18.09 -4.87
C GLU A 513 -7.61 -18.20 -4.74
N VAL A 514 -8.34 -17.26 -5.33
CA VAL A 514 -9.80 -17.35 -5.41
C VAL A 514 -10.20 -17.75 -6.82
N TRP A 515 -11.00 -18.77 -6.92
CA TRP A 515 -11.53 -19.28 -8.18
C TRP A 515 -13.06 -19.17 -8.16
N VAL A 516 -13.64 -18.68 -9.25
CA VAL A 516 -15.07 -18.41 -9.35
C VAL A 516 -15.68 -19.15 -10.53
N GLY A 517 -16.91 -19.61 -10.35
CA GLY A 517 -17.66 -20.28 -11.40
C GLY A 517 -19.14 -20.39 -11.07
N PRO A 518 -19.93 -21.01 -11.95
CA PRO A 518 -21.36 -21.20 -11.69
C PRO A 518 -21.57 -22.06 -10.44
N ARG A 519 -22.64 -21.77 -9.71
CA ARG A 519 -23.10 -22.59 -8.59
C ARG A 519 -23.44 -24.01 -9.13
N LEU A 520 -23.03 -25.04 -8.43
CA LEU A 520 -23.45 -26.40 -8.73
C LEU A 520 -24.92 -26.53 -8.28
N GLU A 521 -25.79 -26.96 -9.17
CA GLU A 521 -27.19 -27.31 -8.88
C GLU A 521 -27.28 -28.54 -7.94
#